data_1430d1405527d27cf95e33a46c20a312
#
_entry.id   1430d1405527d27cf95e33a46c20a312
#
_cell.length_a   1.000
_cell.length_b   1.000
_cell.length_c   1.000
_cell.angle_alpha   90.00
_cell.angle_beta   90.00
_cell.angle_gamma   90.00
#
_symmetry.space_group_name_H-M   'P 1'
#
loop_
_entity.id
_entity.type
_entity.pdbx_description
1 polymer ?
#
loop_
_entity_poly.entity_id
_entity_poly.type
_entity_poly.pdbx_seq_one_letter_code
_entity_poly.pdbx_strand_id
1 'polypeptide(L)'
;MLASTVITMQDNSAHGEDSFLSKNLGNGEFLDVVLDGVTGHGGEQASTELREALDAGDLNNAEGIVQLLGEMNEDFFSVGSGRFLLTTVSAVLGRGDKIQVVSAGDSPVFLINKDGHQKLSGNAGGFLHVGVARAIGASEKLGAPAQVEITPSPGDRHFLATYGITDNMTIEELAEVIRNAATPDQAASTIEDTIKERLQEGRVPETIGVRFRYDDRTGIIRFF
;
A
#
# COMPACT_ATOMS: atom_id res chain seq x y z
N MET A 1 -15.48 9.12 12.82
CA MET A 1 -14.05 8.76 12.71
C MET A 1 -13.22 9.58 13.67
N LEU A 2 -12.13 9.04 14.21
CA LEU A 2 -11.14 9.80 14.96
C LEU A 2 -10.53 10.91 14.09
N ALA A 3 -10.20 12.04 14.69
CA ALA A 3 -9.40 13.07 14.02
C ALA A 3 -8.03 12.46 13.65
N SER A 4 -7.58 12.70 12.43
CA SER A 4 -6.32 12.13 11.95
C SER A 4 -5.55 13.13 11.09
N THR A 5 -4.23 12.94 11.05
CA THR A 5 -3.32 13.65 10.15
C THR A 5 -2.63 12.66 9.23
N VAL A 6 -2.41 13.05 7.98
CA VAL A 6 -1.86 12.16 6.95
C VAL A 6 -0.75 12.85 6.16
N ILE A 7 0.25 12.07 5.77
CA ILE A 7 1.26 12.44 4.79
C ILE A 7 1.36 11.33 3.74
N THR A 8 1.63 11.72 2.51
CA THR A 8 1.99 10.82 1.40
C THR A 8 3.43 11.06 1.02
N MET A 9 4.13 10.01 0.65
CA MET A 9 5.49 10.05 0.14
C MET A 9 5.58 9.23 -1.15
N GLN A 10 6.29 9.74 -2.16
CA GLN A 10 6.50 9.04 -3.42
C GLN A 10 7.83 9.43 -4.07
N ASP A 11 8.54 8.46 -4.59
CA ASP A 11 9.68 8.61 -5.46
C ASP A 11 9.59 7.57 -6.59
N ASN A 12 9.14 8.01 -7.75
CA ASN A 12 8.95 7.20 -8.96
C ASN A 12 10.15 7.33 -9.93
N SER A 13 11.35 7.56 -9.41
CA SER A 13 12.53 7.78 -10.25
C SER A 13 13.12 6.51 -10.84
N ALA A 14 12.71 5.33 -10.36
CA ALA A 14 13.20 4.06 -10.85
C ALA A 14 12.49 3.60 -12.14
N HIS A 15 11.18 3.49 -12.11
CA HIS A 15 10.35 2.96 -13.20
C HIS A 15 9.13 3.81 -13.52
N GLY A 16 8.63 4.61 -12.58
CA GLY A 16 7.45 5.45 -12.73
C GLY A 16 6.12 4.69 -12.62
N GLU A 17 6.12 3.52 -11.99
CA GLU A 17 5.01 2.58 -12.04
C GLU A 17 4.10 2.60 -10.79
N ASP A 18 4.54 3.26 -9.71
CA ASP A 18 3.73 3.41 -8.50
C ASP A 18 2.67 4.51 -8.63
N SER A 19 1.53 4.29 -8.00
CA SER A 19 0.47 5.30 -7.83
C SER A 19 -0.07 5.31 -6.41
N PHE A 20 -0.68 6.42 -5.99
CA PHE A 20 -1.38 6.50 -4.71
C PHE A 20 -2.63 7.39 -4.79
N LEU A 21 -3.53 7.21 -3.84
CA LEU A 21 -4.66 8.09 -3.58
C LEU A 21 -4.77 8.31 -2.06
N SER A 22 -4.88 9.57 -1.63
CA SER A 22 -5.29 9.90 -0.26
C SER A 22 -6.39 10.94 -0.33
N LYS A 23 -7.63 10.48 -0.19
CA LYS A 23 -8.86 11.25 -0.41
C LYS A 23 -9.58 11.50 0.90
N ASN A 24 -9.85 12.76 1.19
CA ASN A 24 -10.74 13.14 2.29
C ASN A 24 -12.21 13.05 1.81
N LEU A 25 -13.00 12.22 2.48
CA LEU A 25 -14.41 11.99 2.15
C LEU A 25 -15.36 12.87 3.00
N GLY A 26 -14.82 13.73 3.86
CA GLY A 26 -15.57 14.54 4.79
C GLY A 26 -15.82 13.85 6.16
N ASN A 27 -16.17 14.62 7.18
CA ASN A 27 -16.49 14.13 8.54
C ASN A 27 -15.40 13.25 9.17
N GLY A 28 -14.11 13.46 8.79
CA GLY A 28 -12.99 12.64 9.22
C GLY A 28 -12.89 11.29 8.51
N GLU A 29 -13.75 11.00 7.54
CA GLU A 29 -13.69 9.81 6.70
C GLU A 29 -12.68 9.99 5.56
N PHE A 30 -12.09 8.90 5.10
CA PHE A 30 -11.00 8.95 4.12
C PHE A 30 -10.87 7.65 3.33
N LEU A 31 -10.17 7.74 2.19
CA LEU A 31 -9.70 6.60 1.41
C LEU A 31 -8.21 6.80 1.13
N ASP A 32 -7.37 5.92 1.66
CA ASP A 32 -5.93 5.86 1.40
C ASP A 32 -5.61 4.60 0.59
N VAL A 33 -4.89 4.74 -0.53
CA VAL A 33 -4.55 3.64 -1.43
C VAL A 33 -3.11 3.76 -1.90
N VAL A 34 -2.39 2.65 -1.93
CA VAL A 34 -1.12 2.50 -2.66
C VAL A 34 -1.25 1.41 -3.72
N LEU A 35 -0.63 1.64 -4.86
CA LEU A 35 -0.63 0.75 -6.01
C LEU A 35 0.81 0.62 -6.52
N ASP A 36 1.29 -0.60 -6.64
CA ASP A 36 2.62 -0.95 -7.14
C ASP A 36 2.44 -1.60 -8.51
N GLY A 37 2.83 -0.88 -9.55
CA GLY A 37 2.73 -1.34 -10.94
C GLY A 37 3.82 -2.36 -11.25
N VAL A 38 3.43 -3.46 -11.90
CA VAL A 38 4.38 -4.55 -12.17
C VAL A 38 5.30 -4.20 -13.34
N THR A 39 6.59 -4.06 -13.06
CA THR A 39 7.62 -3.68 -14.03
C THR A 39 7.66 -4.62 -15.25
N GLY A 40 7.64 -4.02 -16.45
CA GLY A 40 7.62 -4.75 -17.71
C GLY A 40 6.25 -5.31 -18.11
N HIS A 41 5.20 -5.04 -17.33
CA HIS A 41 3.85 -5.52 -17.55
C HIS A 41 2.80 -4.40 -17.67
N GLY A 42 3.19 -3.21 -18.11
CA GLY A 42 2.30 -2.05 -18.20
C GLY A 42 1.88 -1.50 -16.85
N GLY A 43 2.77 -1.57 -15.86
CA GLY A 43 2.52 -1.23 -14.47
C GLY A 43 2.09 0.22 -14.28
N GLU A 44 2.75 1.19 -14.93
CA GLU A 44 2.40 2.61 -14.89
C GLU A 44 0.94 2.85 -15.30
N GLN A 45 0.54 2.28 -16.43
CA GLN A 45 -0.83 2.41 -16.93
C GLN A 45 -1.82 1.73 -15.97
N ALA A 46 -1.54 0.52 -15.53
CA ALA A 46 -2.42 -0.25 -14.64
C ALA A 46 -2.63 0.44 -13.30
N SER A 47 -1.55 0.89 -12.65
CA SER A 47 -1.64 1.58 -11.36
C SER A 47 -2.38 2.93 -11.49
N THR A 48 -2.15 3.67 -12.58
CA THR A 48 -2.81 4.94 -12.85
C THR A 48 -4.30 4.77 -13.12
N GLU A 49 -4.70 3.86 -14.01
CA GLU A 49 -6.10 3.63 -14.35
C GLU A 49 -6.90 3.11 -13.14
N LEU A 50 -6.32 2.19 -12.36
CA LEU A 50 -6.98 1.70 -11.14
C LEU A 50 -7.11 2.80 -10.08
N ARG A 51 -6.09 3.66 -9.91
CA ARG A 51 -6.17 4.84 -9.03
C ARG A 51 -7.31 5.77 -9.45
N GLU A 52 -7.43 6.05 -10.75
CA GLU A 52 -8.49 6.92 -11.28
C GLU A 52 -9.89 6.31 -11.07
N ALA A 53 -10.05 5.01 -11.28
CA ALA A 53 -11.28 4.31 -11.01
C ALA A 53 -11.67 4.36 -9.52
N LEU A 54 -10.70 4.17 -8.61
CA LEU A 54 -10.92 4.29 -7.16
C LEU A 54 -11.26 5.72 -6.73
N ASP A 55 -10.65 6.72 -7.37
CA ASP A 55 -10.95 8.13 -7.07
C ASP A 55 -12.34 8.55 -7.57
N ALA A 56 -12.75 8.08 -8.73
CA ALA A 56 -14.08 8.37 -9.29
C ALA A 56 -15.21 7.58 -8.62
N GLY A 57 -14.91 6.44 -7.99
CA GLY A 57 -15.90 5.54 -7.40
C GLY A 57 -16.58 6.12 -6.15
N ASP A 58 -17.87 5.84 -5.99
CA ASP A 58 -18.61 6.09 -4.75
C ASP A 58 -18.47 4.90 -3.80
N LEU A 59 -17.29 4.82 -3.18
CA LEU A 59 -16.88 3.68 -2.36
C LEU A 59 -17.32 3.87 -0.91
N ASN A 60 -18.37 3.17 -0.51
CA ASN A 60 -18.99 3.31 0.80
C ASN A 60 -18.56 2.24 1.83
N ASN A 61 -18.00 1.13 1.37
CA ASN A 61 -17.55 0.01 2.20
C ASN A 61 -16.52 -0.86 1.45
N ALA A 62 -15.97 -1.85 2.12
CA ALA A 62 -15.00 -2.78 1.55
C ALA A 62 -15.56 -3.57 0.36
N GLU A 63 -16.86 -3.94 0.40
CA GLU A 63 -17.51 -4.68 -0.67
C GLU A 63 -17.55 -3.88 -1.98
N GLY A 64 -17.80 -2.56 -1.90
CA GLY A 64 -17.75 -1.67 -3.07
C GLY A 64 -16.34 -1.59 -3.67
N ILE A 65 -15.30 -1.56 -2.82
CA ILE A 65 -13.92 -1.63 -3.30
C ILE A 65 -13.66 -2.97 -3.99
N VAL A 66 -14.03 -4.09 -3.37
CA VAL A 66 -13.84 -5.44 -3.94
C VAL A 66 -14.54 -5.59 -5.29
N GLN A 67 -15.77 -5.08 -5.41
CA GLN A 67 -16.50 -5.09 -6.68
C GLN A 67 -15.75 -4.32 -7.76
N LEU A 68 -15.31 -3.09 -7.48
CA LEU A 68 -14.54 -2.28 -8.42
C LEU A 68 -13.23 -2.98 -8.83
N LEU A 69 -12.51 -3.57 -7.88
CA LEU A 69 -11.31 -4.34 -8.19
C LEU A 69 -11.59 -5.53 -9.09
N GLY A 70 -12.76 -6.18 -8.93
CA GLY A 70 -13.21 -7.26 -9.81
C GLY A 70 -13.43 -6.78 -11.24
N GLU A 71 -14.16 -5.68 -11.42
CA GLU A 71 -14.43 -5.06 -12.72
C GLU A 71 -13.12 -4.64 -13.42
N MET A 72 -12.24 -3.95 -12.72
CA MET A 72 -10.93 -3.54 -13.27
C MET A 72 -10.04 -4.74 -13.61
N ASN A 73 -10.10 -5.81 -12.82
CA ASN A 73 -9.36 -7.04 -13.12
C ASN A 73 -9.85 -7.69 -14.41
N GLU A 74 -11.15 -7.76 -14.64
CA GLU A 74 -11.72 -8.30 -15.87
C GLU A 74 -11.28 -7.46 -17.09
N ASP A 75 -11.33 -6.14 -16.96
CA ASP A 75 -10.91 -5.20 -18.02
C ASP A 75 -9.42 -5.37 -18.34
N PHE A 76 -8.55 -5.35 -17.34
CA PHE A 76 -7.10 -5.52 -17.53
C PHE A 76 -6.75 -6.90 -18.10
N PHE A 77 -7.38 -7.96 -17.59
CA PHE A 77 -7.17 -9.31 -18.10
C PHE A 77 -7.65 -9.46 -19.56
N SER A 78 -8.77 -8.83 -19.92
CA SER A 78 -9.29 -8.87 -21.29
C SER A 78 -8.31 -8.29 -22.31
N VAL A 79 -7.57 -7.24 -21.92
CA VAL A 79 -6.55 -6.59 -22.75
C VAL A 79 -5.24 -7.37 -22.77
N GLY A 80 -4.77 -7.82 -21.61
CA GLY A 80 -3.42 -8.34 -21.42
C GLY A 80 -3.29 -9.83 -21.26
N SER A 81 -4.40 -10.58 -21.12
CA SER A 81 -4.43 -12.02 -20.89
C SER A 81 -3.50 -12.46 -19.74
N GLY A 82 -3.44 -11.66 -18.67
CA GLY A 82 -2.61 -11.90 -17.49
C GLY A 82 -1.12 -11.57 -17.66
N ARG A 83 -0.73 -10.89 -18.74
CA ARG A 83 0.67 -10.54 -19.04
C ARG A 83 0.93 -9.05 -19.18
N PHE A 84 -0.11 -8.26 -19.20
CA PHE A 84 -0.04 -6.80 -19.38
C PHE A 84 -1.14 -6.13 -18.55
N LEU A 85 -0.96 -4.88 -18.16
CA LEU A 85 -1.80 -4.13 -17.22
C LEU A 85 -1.89 -4.83 -15.85
N LEU A 86 -0.74 -4.92 -15.19
CA LEU A 86 -0.66 -5.58 -13.88
C LEU A 86 -0.26 -4.58 -12.80
N THR A 87 -1.02 -4.56 -11.69
CA THR A 87 -0.70 -3.75 -10.52
C THR A 87 -1.16 -4.42 -9.22
N THR A 88 -0.47 -4.18 -8.13
CA THR A 88 -0.98 -4.49 -6.80
C THR A 88 -1.91 -3.38 -6.32
N VAL A 89 -2.67 -3.60 -5.26
CA VAL A 89 -3.45 -2.58 -4.58
C VAL A 89 -3.58 -2.89 -3.10
N SER A 90 -3.39 -1.87 -2.28
CA SER A 90 -3.78 -1.89 -0.87
C SER A 90 -4.54 -0.62 -0.54
N ALA A 91 -5.79 -0.77 -0.11
CA ALA A 91 -6.72 0.30 0.20
C ALA A 91 -7.15 0.26 1.67
N VAL A 92 -7.23 1.43 2.30
CA VAL A 92 -7.77 1.62 3.65
C VAL A 92 -8.88 2.65 3.59
N LEU A 93 -10.11 2.20 3.80
CA LEU A 93 -11.30 3.04 3.86
C LEU A 93 -11.66 3.31 5.32
N GLY A 94 -11.63 4.57 5.73
CA GLY A 94 -12.08 5.02 7.05
C GLY A 94 -13.49 5.53 7.01
N ARG A 95 -14.41 4.86 7.72
CA ARG A 95 -15.83 5.21 7.81
C ARG A 95 -16.35 5.04 9.26
N GLY A 96 -17.11 6.03 9.74
CA GLY A 96 -17.64 5.99 11.10
C GLY A 96 -16.53 5.91 12.16
N ASP A 97 -16.46 4.82 12.90
CA ASP A 97 -15.42 4.53 13.90
C ASP A 97 -14.44 3.42 13.46
N LYS A 98 -14.57 2.94 12.22
CA LYS A 98 -13.83 1.79 11.70
C LYS A 98 -12.95 2.15 10.53
N ILE A 99 -11.91 1.35 10.35
CA ILE A 99 -11.17 1.26 9.10
C ILE A 99 -11.35 -0.13 8.50
N GLN A 100 -11.56 -0.16 7.19
CA GLN A 100 -11.67 -1.36 6.39
C GLN A 100 -10.49 -1.42 5.44
N VAL A 101 -9.73 -2.50 5.49
CA VAL A 101 -8.57 -2.75 4.64
C VAL A 101 -8.96 -3.76 3.57
N VAL A 102 -8.68 -3.43 2.31
CA VAL A 102 -8.83 -4.34 1.17
C VAL A 102 -7.50 -4.41 0.44
N SER A 103 -6.97 -5.60 0.20
CA SER A 103 -5.70 -5.72 -0.53
C SER A 103 -5.69 -6.89 -1.51
N ALA A 104 -5.09 -6.65 -2.69
CA ALA A 104 -4.74 -7.65 -3.69
C ALA A 104 -3.28 -7.41 -4.12
N GLY A 105 -2.43 -8.42 -3.92
CA GLY A 105 -0.98 -8.31 -4.07
C GLY A 105 -0.27 -8.32 -2.72
N ASP A 106 0.88 -7.70 -2.69
CA ASP A 106 1.84 -7.82 -1.60
C ASP A 106 2.24 -6.49 -0.94
N SER A 107 1.79 -5.34 -1.49
CA SER A 107 1.93 -4.03 -0.86
C SER A 107 1.34 -4.04 0.55
N PRO A 108 2.16 -3.90 1.62
CA PRO A 108 1.68 -4.11 2.97
C PRO A 108 0.91 -2.93 3.54
N VAL A 109 -0.03 -3.25 4.43
CA VAL A 109 -0.69 -2.30 5.34
C VAL A 109 -0.41 -2.72 6.78
N PHE A 110 0.06 -1.78 7.58
CA PHE A 110 0.34 -2.01 8.98
C PHE A 110 -0.46 -1.08 9.89
N LEU A 111 -0.91 -1.62 11.01
CA LEU A 111 -1.29 -0.84 12.18
C LEU A 111 -0.11 -0.81 13.14
N ILE A 112 0.28 0.38 13.58
CA ILE A 112 1.40 0.61 14.48
C ILE A 112 0.86 1.34 15.71
N ASN A 113 1.15 0.83 16.89
CA ASN A 113 0.76 1.43 18.16
C ASN A 113 1.90 1.37 19.18
N LYS A 114 1.61 1.76 20.42
CA LYS A 114 2.61 1.75 21.51
C LYS A 114 3.15 0.36 21.83
N ASP A 115 2.37 -0.71 21.58
CA ASP A 115 2.69 -2.08 21.95
C ASP A 115 3.41 -2.85 20.82
N GLY A 116 3.37 -2.33 19.59
CA GLY A 116 4.03 -2.99 18.47
C GLY A 116 3.47 -2.59 17.10
N HIS A 117 3.47 -3.55 16.19
CA HIS A 117 2.87 -3.43 14.87
C HIS A 117 2.10 -4.70 14.51
N GLN A 118 1.08 -4.54 13.67
CA GLN A 118 0.27 -5.64 13.13
C GLN A 118 0.10 -5.44 11.62
N LYS A 119 0.37 -6.49 10.83
CA LYS A 119 0.06 -6.48 9.41
C LYS A 119 -1.44 -6.70 9.20
N LEU A 120 -2.09 -5.79 8.49
CA LEU A 120 -3.53 -5.81 8.18
C LEU A 120 -3.81 -6.27 6.75
N SER A 121 -2.88 -6.05 5.81
CA SER A 121 -3.02 -6.57 4.44
C SER A 121 -2.87 -8.08 4.44
N GLY A 122 -3.53 -8.74 3.48
CA GLY A 122 -3.60 -10.19 3.44
C GLY A 122 -2.26 -10.86 3.59
N ASN A 123 -2.22 -11.84 4.46
CA ASN A 123 -1.22 -12.86 4.34
C ASN A 123 -1.49 -13.58 3.02
N ALA A 124 -0.60 -13.39 2.08
CA ALA A 124 -0.45 -14.36 1.04
C ALA A 124 -0.23 -15.70 1.74
N GLY A 125 -1.32 -16.43 1.97
CA GLY A 125 -1.27 -17.65 2.77
C GLY A 125 -0.23 -18.59 2.21
N GLY A 126 0.70 -19.01 3.06
CA GLY A 126 1.55 -20.14 2.85
C GLY A 126 2.82 -19.90 2.02
N PHE A 127 3.82 -20.59 2.40
CA PHE A 127 5.22 -20.69 1.98
C PHE A 127 5.50 -20.91 0.47
N LEU A 128 4.50 -20.86 -0.42
CA LEU A 128 4.61 -21.25 -1.83
C LEU A 128 4.04 -20.24 -2.85
N HIS A 129 3.74 -19.01 -2.46
CA HIS A 129 3.24 -18.04 -3.43
C HIS A 129 4.37 -17.10 -3.89
N VAL A 130 5.18 -17.64 -4.77
CA VAL A 130 6.10 -16.87 -5.60
C VAL A 130 5.30 -16.34 -6.79
N GLY A 131 5.22 -15.04 -6.93
CA GLY A 131 4.85 -14.41 -8.19
C GLY A 131 3.60 -13.54 -8.19
N VAL A 132 3.46 -12.84 -9.26
CA VAL A 132 2.47 -11.88 -9.71
C VAL A 132 1.01 -12.39 -9.67
N ALA A 133 0.77 -13.62 -9.28
CA ALA A 133 -0.52 -14.32 -9.31
C ALA A 133 -1.65 -13.68 -8.49
N ARG A 134 -1.39 -12.54 -7.84
CA ARG A 134 -2.39 -11.78 -7.08
C ARG A 134 -2.48 -10.31 -7.47
N ALA A 135 -1.75 -9.87 -8.49
CA ALA A 135 -1.93 -8.54 -9.04
C ALA A 135 -3.28 -8.47 -9.76
N ILE A 136 -3.89 -7.29 -9.76
CA ILE A 136 -5.04 -6.97 -10.61
C ILE A 136 -4.61 -7.17 -12.06
N GLY A 137 -5.43 -7.83 -12.86
CA GLY A 137 -5.15 -8.15 -14.26
C GLY A 137 -4.39 -9.46 -14.49
N ALA A 138 -3.85 -10.10 -13.44
CA ALA A 138 -2.98 -11.29 -13.58
C ALA A 138 -3.74 -12.59 -13.93
N SER A 139 -5.03 -12.67 -13.64
CA SER A 139 -5.85 -13.85 -13.87
C SER A 139 -7.26 -13.47 -14.28
N GLU A 140 -7.95 -14.36 -15.04
CA GLU A 140 -9.31 -14.13 -15.53
C GLU A 140 -10.28 -13.77 -14.40
N LYS A 141 -10.12 -14.40 -13.25
CA LYS A 141 -10.91 -14.08 -12.06
C LYS A 141 -10.00 -13.57 -10.98
N LEU A 142 -10.34 -12.41 -10.44
CA LEU A 142 -9.69 -11.92 -9.24
C LEU A 142 -9.94 -12.92 -8.10
N GLY A 143 -8.87 -13.48 -7.52
CA GLY A 143 -8.99 -14.22 -6.28
C GLY A 143 -9.61 -13.32 -5.20
N ALA A 144 -10.10 -13.89 -4.10
CA ALA A 144 -10.66 -13.09 -3.02
C ALA A 144 -9.59 -12.13 -2.45
N PRO A 145 -9.77 -10.80 -2.58
CA PRO A 145 -8.90 -9.85 -1.90
C PRO A 145 -8.96 -10.06 -0.39
N ALA A 146 -7.86 -9.83 0.28
CA ALA A 146 -7.88 -9.87 1.74
C ALA A 146 -8.68 -8.69 2.29
N GLN A 147 -9.50 -8.94 3.29
CA GLN A 147 -10.32 -7.95 3.94
C GLN A 147 -10.13 -8.03 5.46
N VAL A 148 -9.88 -6.88 6.08
CA VAL A 148 -9.77 -6.75 7.54
C VAL A 148 -10.54 -5.50 7.97
N GLU A 149 -11.28 -5.59 9.05
CA GLU A 149 -11.94 -4.44 9.69
C GLU A 149 -11.44 -4.31 11.12
N ILE A 150 -11.08 -3.08 11.50
CA ILE A 150 -10.68 -2.74 12.86
C ILE A 150 -11.23 -1.38 13.29
N THR A 151 -11.29 -1.15 14.59
CA THR A 151 -11.56 0.17 15.18
C THR A 151 -10.24 0.73 15.71
N PRO A 152 -9.67 1.79 15.09
CA PRO A 152 -8.45 2.41 15.58
C PRO A 152 -8.68 3.12 16.90
N SER A 153 -7.65 3.16 17.74
CA SER A 153 -7.62 3.90 18.99
C SER A 153 -6.83 5.21 18.84
N PRO A 154 -7.07 6.22 19.69
CA PRO A 154 -6.21 7.39 19.72
C PRO A 154 -4.75 7.03 19.95
N GLY A 155 -3.85 7.53 19.09
CA GLY A 155 -2.44 7.21 19.08
C GLY A 155 -2.04 6.03 18.19
N ASP A 156 -3.00 5.30 17.62
CA ASP A 156 -2.72 4.34 16.57
C ASP A 156 -2.30 5.07 15.28
N ARG A 157 -1.53 4.37 14.47
CA ARG A 157 -1.03 4.88 13.19
C ARG A 157 -1.17 3.79 12.15
N HIS A 158 -1.68 4.11 10.98
CA HIS A 158 -1.57 3.17 9.88
C HIS A 158 -0.49 3.58 8.88
N PHE A 159 0.10 2.59 8.27
CA PHE A 159 1.13 2.75 7.26
C PHE A 159 0.87 1.80 6.09
N LEU A 160 0.70 2.37 4.90
CA LEU A 160 0.65 1.66 3.62
C LEU A 160 1.97 1.90 2.90
N ALA A 161 2.52 0.87 2.27
CA ALA A 161 3.76 1.00 1.51
C ALA A 161 3.79 0.08 0.29
N THR A 162 4.51 0.51 -0.77
CA THR A 162 4.95 -0.37 -1.84
C THR A 162 6.29 -1.02 -1.48
N TYR A 163 6.71 -1.99 -2.28
CA TYR A 163 7.92 -2.77 -2.00
C TYR A 163 9.20 -1.94 -1.95
N GLY A 164 9.31 -0.89 -2.75
CA GLY A 164 10.49 -0.05 -2.74
C GLY A 164 10.82 0.55 -1.37
N ILE A 165 9.85 0.67 -0.46
CA ILE A 165 10.09 1.03 0.94
C ILE A 165 10.49 -0.20 1.76
N THR A 166 9.69 -1.27 1.71
CA THR A 166 9.87 -2.44 2.59
C THR A 166 11.03 -3.34 2.16
N ASP A 167 11.51 -3.22 0.93
CA ASP A 167 12.75 -3.84 0.48
C ASP A 167 14.01 -3.12 0.99
N ASN A 168 13.88 -1.90 1.50
CA ASN A 168 15.00 -1.07 1.98
C ASN A 168 15.00 -0.82 3.50
N MET A 169 13.89 -1.07 4.18
CA MET A 169 13.76 -0.99 5.64
C MET A 169 12.94 -2.15 6.18
N THR A 170 13.35 -2.72 7.30
CA THR A 170 12.54 -3.76 7.97
C THR A 170 11.28 -3.15 8.57
N ILE A 171 10.26 -3.98 8.80
CA ILE A 171 9.03 -3.48 9.43
C ILE A 171 9.28 -3.02 10.87
N GLU A 172 10.23 -3.61 11.57
CA GLU A 172 10.63 -3.22 12.92
C GLU A 172 11.20 -1.80 12.91
N GLU A 173 12.11 -1.49 11.97
CA GLU A 173 12.67 -0.15 11.78
C GLU A 173 11.59 0.87 11.40
N LEU A 174 10.75 0.54 10.42
CA LEU A 174 9.63 1.38 9.98
C LEU A 174 8.66 1.66 11.14
N ALA A 175 8.30 0.62 11.89
CA ALA A 175 7.41 0.76 13.04
C ALA A 175 8.04 1.60 14.15
N GLU A 176 9.34 1.48 14.39
CA GLU A 176 10.05 2.29 15.36
C GLU A 176 10.08 3.77 14.96
N VAL A 177 10.45 4.06 13.70
CA VAL A 177 10.45 5.44 13.16
C VAL A 177 9.05 6.05 13.27
N ILE A 178 8.03 5.35 12.77
CA ILE A 178 6.65 5.85 12.77
C ILE A 178 6.14 6.04 14.19
N ARG A 179 6.44 5.11 15.12
CA ARG A 179 6.01 5.18 16.53
C ARG A 179 6.63 6.36 17.29
N ASN A 180 7.89 6.67 17.00
CA ASN A 180 8.63 7.70 17.72
C ASN A 180 8.46 9.09 17.13
N ALA A 181 7.94 9.22 15.91
CA ALA A 181 7.72 10.49 15.27
C ALA A 181 6.58 11.28 15.94
N ALA A 182 6.76 12.59 16.08
CA ALA A 182 5.76 13.50 16.62
C ALA A 182 4.66 13.82 15.58
N THR A 183 5.00 13.77 14.29
CA THR A 183 4.07 14.04 13.16
C THR A 183 4.29 13.03 12.05
N PRO A 184 3.28 12.81 11.18
CA PRO A 184 3.46 11.96 10.00
C PRO A 184 4.59 12.46 9.09
N ASP A 185 4.73 13.78 8.92
CA ASP A 185 5.80 14.40 8.10
C ASP A 185 7.19 14.03 8.61
N GLN A 186 7.40 14.07 9.93
CA GLN A 186 8.67 13.65 10.52
C GLN A 186 8.98 12.18 10.24
N ALA A 187 7.97 11.32 10.35
CA ALA A 187 8.13 9.90 10.03
C ALA A 187 8.53 9.69 8.57
N ALA A 188 7.81 10.34 7.63
CA ALA A 188 8.07 10.25 6.21
C ALA A 188 9.48 10.73 5.86
N SER A 189 9.90 11.92 6.34
CA SER A 189 11.26 12.42 6.10
C SER A 189 12.33 11.48 6.62
N THR A 190 12.15 10.92 7.83
CA THR A 190 13.13 9.99 8.39
C THR A 190 13.23 8.71 7.56
N ILE A 191 12.11 8.17 7.07
CA ILE A 191 12.08 6.99 6.19
C ILE A 191 12.81 7.28 4.88
N GLU A 192 12.45 8.39 4.21
CA GLU A 192 13.08 8.79 2.95
C GLU A 192 14.59 9.00 3.07
N ASP A 193 15.02 9.73 4.09
CA ASP A 193 16.44 10.00 4.31
C ASP A 193 17.22 8.72 4.59
N THR A 194 16.66 7.82 5.40
CA THR A 194 17.26 6.52 5.70
C THR A 194 17.43 5.68 4.42
N ILE A 195 16.38 5.62 3.57
CA ILE A 195 16.44 4.86 2.33
C ILE A 195 17.46 5.49 1.36
N LYS A 196 17.44 6.82 1.18
CA LYS A 196 18.38 7.53 0.33
C LYS A 196 19.84 7.30 0.76
N GLU A 197 20.12 7.37 2.06
CA GLU A 197 21.45 7.11 2.61
C GLU A 197 21.91 5.68 2.31
N ARG A 198 21.06 4.69 2.54
CA ARG A 198 21.33 3.26 2.25
C ARG A 198 21.61 3.01 0.77
N LEU A 199 20.80 3.60 -0.12
CA LEU A 199 20.97 3.49 -1.57
C LEU A 199 22.29 4.14 -2.05
N GLN A 200 22.70 5.27 -1.45
CA GLN A 200 23.94 5.95 -1.80
C GLN A 200 25.18 5.20 -1.28
N GLU A 201 25.13 4.68 -0.08
CA GLU A 201 26.25 3.97 0.52
C GLU A 201 26.45 2.55 -0.02
N GLY A 202 25.46 1.99 -0.71
CA GLY A 202 25.48 0.61 -1.16
C GLY A 202 25.54 -0.40 -0.01
N ARG A 203 25.22 0.04 1.21
CA ARG A 203 25.25 -0.81 2.40
C ARG A 203 23.92 -1.51 2.56
N VAL A 204 23.96 -2.82 2.46
CA VAL A 204 22.88 -3.67 2.95
C VAL A 204 23.00 -3.70 4.47
N PRO A 205 21.97 -3.31 5.25
CA PRO A 205 21.96 -3.61 6.66
C PRO A 205 22.19 -5.12 6.82
N GLU A 206 23.03 -5.53 7.76
CA GLU A 206 23.27 -6.97 8.05
C GLU A 206 22.00 -7.68 8.56
N THR A 207 20.86 -7.02 8.48
CA THR A 207 19.56 -7.46 8.96
C THR A 207 18.93 -8.40 7.93
N ILE A 208 18.69 -9.61 8.33
CA ILE A 208 17.99 -10.64 7.56
C ILE A 208 16.62 -10.10 7.11
N GLY A 209 16.38 -10.05 5.79
CA GLY A 209 15.06 -9.74 5.21
C GLY A 209 14.95 -8.44 4.40
N VAL A 210 15.97 -7.59 4.39
CA VAL A 210 16.01 -6.40 3.52
C VAL A 210 16.72 -6.77 2.22
N ARG A 211 16.05 -6.53 1.08
CA ARG A 211 16.59 -6.92 -0.25
C ARG A 211 17.47 -5.86 -0.88
N PHE A 212 17.50 -4.65 -0.34
CA PHE A 212 18.21 -3.53 -0.91
C PHE A 212 18.00 -3.41 -2.42
N ARG A 213 16.94 -2.72 -2.79
CA ARG A 213 16.54 -2.62 -4.19
C ARG A 213 16.24 -1.17 -4.55
N TYR A 214 16.82 -0.72 -5.68
CA TYR A 214 16.41 0.52 -6.30
C TYR A 214 15.09 0.28 -7.04
N ASP A 215 14.02 0.80 -6.49
CA ASP A 215 12.65 0.64 -7.00
C ASP A 215 11.85 1.91 -6.72
N ASP A 216 10.69 2.06 -7.34
CA ASP A 216 9.74 3.10 -6.99
C ASP A 216 9.27 2.92 -5.55
N ARG A 217 9.06 4.03 -4.86
CA ARG A 217 8.73 4.05 -3.44
C ARG A 217 7.50 4.90 -3.18
N THR A 218 6.45 4.30 -2.70
CA THR A 218 5.22 5.00 -2.35
C THR A 218 4.74 4.59 -0.97
N GLY A 219 4.37 5.56 -0.15
CA GLY A 219 3.85 5.32 1.19
C GLY A 219 2.82 6.35 1.63
N ILE A 220 1.92 5.92 2.52
CA ILE A 220 0.94 6.78 3.19
C ILE A 220 1.01 6.50 4.69
N ILE A 221 1.21 7.54 5.48
CA ILE A 221 1.27 7.46 6.95
C ILE A 221 0.14 8.30 7.51
N ARG A 222 -0.73 7.71 8.33
CA ARG A 222 -1.81 8.42 9.02
C ARG A 222 -1.76 8.16 10.51
N PHE A 223 -1.85 9.23 11.30
CA PHE A 223 -1.89 9.22 12.76
C PHE A 223 -3.32 9.52 13.23
N PHE A 224 -3.88 8.68 14.10
CA PHE A 224 -5.18 8.84 14.74
C PHE A 224 -5.10 9.47 16.12
#